data_60469a2225a84f23a75a4588895c9786
#
_entry.id   60469a2225a84f23a75a4588895c9786
#
_cell.length_a   1.000
_cell.length_b   1.000
_cell.length_c   1.000
_cell.angle_alpha   90.00
_cell.angle_beta   90.00
_cell.angle_gamma   90.00
#
_symmetry.space_group_name_H-M   'P 1'
#
loop_
_entity.id
_entity.type
_entity.pdbx_description
1 polymer ?
#
loop_
_entity_poly.entity_id
_entity_poly.type
_entity_poly.pdbx_seq_one_letter_code
_entity_poly.pdbx_strand_id
1 'polypeptide(L)'
;MLGWFDPGRKMYKKIPINGQQEAIGMSGDIALYQGKPIVHTHMVVGGPDGTTHGGHVLEAYVSPTLEVMVTVDPVTMQKRFDPETDLTLIDPALK
;
A
#
# COMPACT_ATOMS: atom_id res chain seq x y z
N MET A 1 2.71 -10.68 -1.73
CA MET A 1 1.91 -10.73 -0.49
C MET A 1 1.07 -9.48 -0.39
N LEU A 2 -0.22 -9.62 -0.48
CA LEU A 2 -1.17 -8.55 -0.22
C LEU A 2 -1.78 -8.73 1.18
N GLY A 3 -2.55 -7.74 1.61
CA GLY A 3 -3.20 -7.79 2.90
C GLY A 3 -4.56 -7.11 2.88
N TRP A 4 -5.44 -7.59 3.75
CA TRP A 4 -6.71 -6.97 4.05
C TRP A 4 -6.73 -6.58 5.52
N PHE A 5 -6.99 -5.31 5.80
CA PHE A 5 -7.01 -4.85 7.17
C PHE A 5 -8.30 -5.27 7.87
N ASP A 6 -8.17 -6.05 8.94
CA ASP A 6 -9.27 -6.47 9.78
C ASP A 6 -9.42 -5.46 10.93
N PRO A 7 -10.46 -4.60 10.89
CA PRO A 7 -10.62 -3.56 11.91
C PRO A 7 -10.98 -4.13 13.28
N GLY A 8 -11.60 -5.30 13.32
CA GLY A 8 -11.94 -5.94 14.59
C GLY A 8 -10.72 -6.46 15.33
N ARG A 9 -9.76 -7.02 14.60
CA ARG A 9 -8.51 -7.55 15.14
C ARG A 9 -7.37 -6.54 15.12
N LYS A 10 -7.56 -5.42 14.43
CA LYS A 10 -6.55 -4.37 14.23
C LYS A 10 -5.25 -4.91 13.65
N MET A 11 -5.38 -5.79 12.65
CA MET A 11 -4.23 -6.41 11.97
C MET A 11 -4.60 -6.78 10.55
N TYR A 12 -3.57 -6.95 9.72
CA TYR A 12 -3.75 -7.37 8.34
C TYR A 12 -3.92 -8.88 8.25
N LYS A 13 -4.97 -9.31 7.54
CA LYS A 13 -5.07 -10.68 7.05
C LYS A 13 -4.19 -10.80 5.82
N LYS A 14 -3.24 -11.72 5.84
CA LYS A 14 -2.32 -11.94 4.72
C LYS A 14 -3.01 -12.69 3.60
N ILE A 15 -2.79 -12.21 2.37
CA ILE A 15 -3.29 -12.82 1.15
C ILE A 15 -2.07 -13.17 0.29
N PRO A 16 -1.56 -14.41 0.39
CA PRO A 16 -0.43 -14.83 -0.43
C PRO A 16 -0.83 -14.89 -1.91
N ILE A 17 0.03 -14.34 -2.76
CA ILE A 17 -0.13 -14.39 -4.20
C ILE A 17 1.07 -15.14 -4.75
N ASN A 18 0.81 -16.27 -5.42
CA ASN A 18 1.85 -17.12 -5.95
C ASN A 18 1.96 -16.97 -7.45
N GLY A 19 3.19 -17.09 -7.96
CA GLY A 19 3.49 -17.02 -9.38
C GLY A 19 3.59 -15.60 -9.91
N GLN A 20 3.88 -15.52 -11.19
CA GLN A 20 4.02 -14.25 -11.90
C GLN A 20 2.64 -13.64 -12.11
N GLN A 21 2.52 -12.36 -11.76
CA GLN A 21 1.30 -11.58 -11.89
C GLN A 21 1.58 -10.29 -12.63
N GLU A 22 0.57 -9.77 -13.32
CA GLU A 22 0.63 -8.41 -13.85
C GLU A 22 0.04 -7.43 -12.83
N ALA A 23 0.70 -6.30 -12.65
CA ALA A 23 0.13 -5.20 -11.88
C ALA A 23 -0.88 -4.47 -12.76
N ILE A 24 -2.17 -4.73 -12.52
CA ILE A 24 -3.27 -4.14 -13.31
C ILE A 24 -3.53 -2.71 -12.87
N GLY A 25 -3.47 -2.46 -11.59
CA GLY A 25 -3.65 -1.13 -11.04
C GLY A 25 -3.00 -0.99 -9.69
N MET A 26 -2.46 0.19 -9.43
CA MET A 26 -1.85 0.52 -8.15
C MET A 26 -2.11 1.98 -7.84
N SER A 27 -2.46 2.26 -6.60
CA SER A 27 -2.59 3.63 -6.11
C SER A 27 -2.08 3.70 -4.68
N GLY A 28 -1.64 4.89 -4.30
CA GLY A 28 -1.14 5.08 -2.95
C GLY A 28 -0.48 6.43 -2.78
N ASP A 29 0.29 6.53 -1.72
CA ASP A 29 0.99 7.75 -1.38
C ASP A 29 2.33 7.45 -0.71
N ILE A 30 3.15 8.48 -0.66
CA ILE A 30 4.39 8.49 0.11
C ILE A 30 4.31 9.71 1.02
N ALA A 31 4.27 9.47 2.32
CA ALA A 31 4.18 10.53 3.31
C ALA A 31 5.22 10.31 4.41
N LEU A 32 5.51 11.32 5.20
CA LEU A 32 6.51 11.23 6.26
C LEU A 32 5.88 10.74 7.56
N TYR A 33 6.59 9.85 8.24
CA TYR A 33 6.31 9.48 9.61
C TYR A 33 7.59 9.57 10.41
N GLN A 34 7.60 10.46 11.41
CA GLN A 34 8.81 10.72 12.23
C GLN A 34 10.03 11.02 11.35
N GLY A 35 9.84 11.85 10.32
CA GLY A 35 10.90 12.27 9.42
C GLY A 35 11.33 11.27 8.35
N LYS A 36 10.68 10.11 8.27
CA LYS A 36 11.01 9.07 7.31
C LYS A 36 9.89 8.85 6.31
N PRO A 37 10.20 8.65 5.02
CA PRO A 37 9.16 8.37 4.04
C PRO A 37 8.58 6.98 4.26
N ILE A 38 7.25 6.91 4.23
CA ILE A 38 6.49 5.66 4.31
C ILE A 38 5.66 5.54 3.04
N VAL A 39 5.80 4.43 2.37
CA VAL A 39 5.02 4.09 1.18
C VAL A 39 3.79 3.31 1.62
N HIS A 40 2.62 3.76 1.17
CA HIS A 40 1.36 3.08 1.41
C HIS A 40 0.67 2.91 0.07
N THR A 41 0.54 1.66 -0.39
CA THR A 41 -0.05 1.37 -1.70
C THR A 41 -1.04 0.21 -1.60
N HIS A 42 -2.06 0.29 -2.46
CA HIS A 42 -2.97 -0.81 -2.77
C HIS A 42 -2.76 -1.22 -4.21
N MET A 43 -2.90 -2.50 -4.49
CA MET A 43 -2.64 -3.03 -5.82
C MET A 43 -3.66 -4.09 -6.19
N VAL A 44 -4.03 -4.11 -7.48
CA VAL A 44 -4.74 -5.24 -8.08
C VAL A 44 -3.77 -5.94 -9.01
N VAL A 45 -3.63 -7.24 -8.83
CA VAL A 45 -2.78 -8.08 -9.68
C VAL A 45 -3.63 -9.10 -10.42
N GLY A 46 -3.19 -9.50 -11.60
CA GLY A 46 -3.87 -10.46 -12.44
C GLY A 46 -2.98 -11.61 -12.87
N GLY A 47 -3.49 -12.82 -12.82
CA GLY A 47 -2.81 -14.02 -13.25
C GLY A 47 -3.09 -14.37 -14.70
N PRO A 48 -2.49 -15.48 -15.19
CA PRO A 48 -2.59 -15.87 -16.60
C PRO A 48 -4.00 -16.25 -17.06
N ASP A 49 -4.88 -16.59 -16.15
CA ASP A 49 -6.29 -16.91 -16.44
C ASP A 49 -7.22 -15.68 -16.31
N GLY A 50 -6.68 -14.50 -16.00
CA GLY A 50 -7.45 -13.29 -15.78
C GLY A 50 -8.01 -13.15 -14.36
N THR A 51 -7.77 -14.11 -13.49
CA THR A 51 -8.18 -14.02 -12.10
C THR A 51 -7.39 -12.91 -11.40
N THR A 52 -8.09 -12.06 -10.66
CA THR A 52 -7.48 -10.91 -10.00
C THR A 52 -7.58 -11.03 -8.50
N HIS A 53 -6.59 -10.43 -7.82
CA HIS A 53 -6.56 -10.28 -6.37
C HIS A 53 -6.15 -8.86 -6.05
N GLY A 54 -6.72 -8.29 -5.02
CA GLY A 54 -6.42 -6.93 -4.62
C GLY A 54 -6.24 -6.79 -3.12
N GLY A 55 -5.49 -5.75 -2.74
CA GLY A 55 -5.31 -5.43 -1.34
C GLY A 55 -4.16 -4.46 -1.10
N HIS A 56 -3.89 -4.26 0.19
CA HIS A 56 -2.73 -3.50 0.64
C HIS A 56 -1.45 -4.26 0.28
N VAL A 57 -0.44 -3.57 -0.25
CA VAL A 57 0.83 -4.19 -0.59
C VAL A 57 1.66 -4.34 0.68
N LEU A 58 1.86 -5.58 1.12
CA LEU A 58 2.74 -5.90 2.24
C LEU A 58 4.16 -6.15 1.75
N GLU A 59 4.29 -6.88 0.63
CA GLU A 59 5.58 -7.22 0.05
C GLU A 59 5.38 -7.55 -1.43
N ALA A 60 6.26 -7.04 -2.28
CA ALA A 60 6.22 -7.32 -3.71
C ALA A 60 7.63 -7.33 -4.29
N TYR A 61 7.85 -8.25 -5.22
CA TYR A 61 9.11 -8.37 -5.95
C TYR A 61 8.84 -8.11 -7.42
N VAL A 62 9.55 -7.15 -7.99
CA VAL A 62 9.37 -6.75 -9.38
C VAL A 62 10.16 -7.67 -10.30
N SER A 63 9.49 -8.22 -11.34
CA SER A 63 10.14 -9.00 -12.37
C SER A 63 9.28 -9.00 -13.64
N PRO A 64 9.80 -8.53 -14.78
CA PRO A 64 11.10 -7.88 -14.96
C PRO A 64 11.08 -6.40 -14.61
N THR A 65 9.93 -5.69 -14.72
CA THR A 65 9.85 -4.25 -14.51
C THR A 65 8.49 -3.86 -13.92
N LEU A 66 8.49 -2.73 -13.22
CA LEU A 66 7.28 -2.02 -12.81
C LEU A 66 7.49 -0.54 -13.10
N GLU A 67 6.66 0.01 -13.99
CA GLU A 67 6.69 1.44 -14.30
C GLU A 67 5.68 2.17 -13.41
N VAL A 68 6.14 3.21 -12.73
CA VAL A 68 5.33 3.95 -11.78
C VAL A 68 5.37 5.43 -12.13
N MET A 69 4.20 6.06 -12.21
CA MET A 69 4.08 7.51 -12.37
C MET A 69 3.74 8.11 -11.02
N VAL A 70 4.49 9.14 -10.63
CA VAL A 70 4.36 9.78 -9.32
C VAL A 70 4.11 11.27 -9.51
N THR A 71 3.09 11.80 -8.82
CA THR A 71 2.87 13.24 -8.70
C THR A 71 3.44 13.72 -7.38
N VAL A 72 4.15 14.83 -7.38
CA VAL A 72 4.72 15.40 -6.17
C VAL A 72 3.96 16.66 -5.81
N ASP A 73 3.37 16.67 -4.63
CA ASP A 73 2.68 17.84 -4.11
C ASP A 73 3.64 18.83 -3.45
N PRO A 74 3.38 20.13 -3.53
CA PRO A 74 4.25 21.13 -2.89
C PRO A 74 4.19 21.10 -1.36
N VAL A 75 3.15 20.51 -0.79
CA VAL A 75 2.98 20.38 0.66
C VAL A 75 3.29 18.93 1.07
N THR A 76 4.28 18.79 1.97
CA THR A 76 4.64 17.49 2.51
C THR A 76 3.56 17.01 3.49
N MET A 77 3.05 15.81 3.26
CA MET A 77 2.11 15.18 4.17
C MET A 77 2.83 14.36 5.22
N GLN A 78 2.33 14.41 6.45
CA GLN A 78 2.89 13.68 7.57
C GLN A 78 1.87 12.72 8.15
N LYS A 79 2.36 11.61 8.67
CA LYS A 79 1.56 10.58 9.30
C LYS A 79 1.67 10.65 10.82
N ARG A 80 0.61 10.18 11.46
CA ARG A 80 0.54 10.02 12.90
C ARG A 80 -0.04 8.64 13.21
N PHE A 81 0.49 7.99 14.24
CA PHE A 81 -0.09 6.74 14.73
C PHE A 81 -1.45 7.01 15.36
N ASP A 82 -2.45 6.23 14.94
CA ASP A 82 -3.80 6.29 15.48
C ASP A 82 -4.03 5.08 16.40
N PRO A 83 -4.08 5.30 17.73
CA PRO A 83 -4.27 4.18 18.67
C PRO A 83 -5.65 3.55 18.59
N GLU A 84 -6.63 4.23 18.03
CA GLU A 84 -7.99 3.70 17.88
C GLU A 84 -8.03 2.56 16.85
N THR A 85 -7.26 2.68 15.77
CA THR A 85 -7.20 1.68 14.70
C THR A 85 -5.91 0.87 14.66
N ASP A 86 -4.88 1.29 15.41
CA ASP A 86 -3.49 0.80 15.32
C ASP A 86 -2.88 1.00 13.91
N LEU A 87 -3.34 2.00 13.18
CA LEU A 87 -2.79 2.38 11.88
C LEU A 87 -2.01 3.68 11.98
N THR A 88 -1.01 3.81 11.12
CA THR A 88 -0.28 5.06 10.93
C THR A 88 -0.90 5.76 9.72
N LEU A 89 -1.61 6.84 9.97
CA LEU A 89 -2.46 7.52 9.00
C LEU A 89 -1.96 8.94 8.73
N ILE A 90 -2.24 9.44 7.51
CA ILE A 90 -1.97 10.83 7.19
C ILE A 90 -2.82 11.72 8.10
N ASP A 91 -2.16 12.68 8.74
CA ASP A 91 -2.82 13.71 9.53
C ASP A 91 -2.71 15.05 8.77
N PRO A 92 -3.83 15.56 8.21
CA PRO A 92 -3.79 16.80 7.45
C PRO A 92 -3.42 18.03 8.28
N ALA A 93 -3.52 17.95 9.60
CA ALA A 93 -3.14 19.02 10.49
C ALA A 93 -1.63 19.13 10.70
N LEU A 94 -0.88 18.08 10.44
CA LEU A 94 0.58 18.06 10.51
C LEU A 94 1.18 18.49 9.17
N LYS A 95 2.04 19.51 9.22
CA LYS A 95 2.71 20.05 8.02
C LYS A 95 4.20 20.22 8.24
#